data_60339bc0f49e7e1485de5ce19dfb7b9f
#
_entry.id   60339bc0f49e7e1485de5ce19dfb7b9f
#
_cell.length_a   1.000
_cell.length_b   1.000
_cell.length_c   1.000
_cell.angle_alpha   90.00
_cell.angle_beta   90.00
_cell.angle_gamma   90.00
#
_symmetry.space_group_name_H-M   'P 1'
#
loop_
_entity.id
_entity.type
_entity.pdbx_description
1 polymer ?
#
loop_
_entity_poly.entity_id
_entity_poly.type
_entity_poly.pdbx_seq_one_letter_code
_entity_poly.pdbx_strand_id
1 'polypeptide(L)'
;MLFRSPAALQKLAEYGQLALFTDVELPLTATLANMEYSGIRVDKTALDQYGASLSERIAKLDSTIRDLAGIDGLNINSPKQLGVLLFETLKLPYYKKSATAGYSTDAAVLSQLVNDHPIVRPILDYRQLTKLYGTYYEGLKTALATKGDGKIHTIYQQTVAATGRLSSIEPNLQNIPIRTEEGRELRRLFVSSPQTTLLSCDYSQIELRVLAELGDCTSLKEAFAHDLDIHTHTARLVFQHEAITPDE
;
A
#
# COMPACT_ATOMS: atom_id res chain seq x y z
N MET A 1 26.02 0.05 -18.76
CA MET A 1 26.00 -0.45 -20.15
C MET A 1 24.90 0.30 -20.88
N LEU A 2 25.25 1.28 -21.71
CA LEU A 2 24.30 2.09 -22.42
C LEU A 2 23.83 1.33 -23.66
N PHE A 3 22.64 0.76 -23.61
CA PHE A 3 21.96 0.24 -24.78
C PHE A 3 21.50 1.40 -25.67
N ARG A 4 22.46 2.01 -26.37
CA ARG A 4 22.15 2.85 -27.52
C ARG A 4 22.11 1.99 -28.75
N SER A 5 21.17 1.04 -28.81
CA SER A 5 20.89 0.39 -30.08
C SER A 5 20.23 1.42 -30.99
N PRO A 6 20.82 1.81 -32.12
CA PRO A 6 20.18 2.69 -33.09
C PRO A 6 18.78 2.20 -33.46
N ALA A 7 18.57 0.88 -33.49
CA ALA A 7 17.27 0.26 -33.77
C ALA A 7 16.22 0.56 -32.65
N ALA A 8 16.63 0.65 -31.37
CA ALA A 8 15.69 1.00 -30.29
C ALA A 8 15.27 2.47 -30.39
N LEU A 9 16.19 3.37 -30.65
CA LEU A 9 15.90 4.79 -30.85
C LEU A 9 15.01 5.03 -32.07
N GLN A 10 15.26 4.27 -33.15
CA GLN A 10 14.40 4.35 -34.34
C GLN A 10 12.96 3.91 -34.02
N LYS A 11 12.79 2.80 -33.28
CA LYS A 11 11.46 2.35 -32.85
C LYS A 11 10.75 3.37 -31.93
N LEU A 12 11.47 3.99 -31.01
CA LEU A 12 10.90 5.05 -30.18
C LEU A 12 10.45 6.23 -31.01
N ALA A 13 11.19 6.61 -32.05
CA ALA A 13 10.78 7.65 -32.99
C ALA A 13 9.54 7.25 -33.79
N GLU A 14 9.49 6.01 -34.32
CA GLU A 14 8.35 5.47 -35.04
C GLU A 14 7.06 5.46 -34.20
N TYR A 15 7.18 5.21 -32.88
CA TYR A 15 6.05 5.26 -31.94
C TYR A 15 5.76 6.65 -31.36
N GLY A 16 6.49 7.69 -31.77
CA GLY A 16 6.33 9.05 -31.23
C GLY A 16 6.78 9.19 -29.78
N GLN A 17 7.60 8.27 -29.24
CA GLN A 17 8.03 8.22 -27.84
C GLN A 17 9.47 8.70 -27.63
N LEU A 18 10.16 9.15 -28.66
CA LEU A 18 11.56 9.55 -28.55
C LEU A 18 11.71 10.73 -27.60
N ALA A 19 10.87 11.76 -27.70
CA ALA A 19 10.90 12.93 -26.82
C ALA A 19 10.62 12.53 -25.35
N LEU A 20 9.62 11.69 -25.09
CA LEU A 20 9.36 11.14 -23.76
C LEU A 20 10.61 10.47 -23.19
N PHE A 21 11.27 9.65 -23.99
CA PHE A 21 12.48 8.95 -23.56
C PHE A 21 13.64 9.91 -23.28
N THR A 22 13.93 10.86 -24.19
CA THR A 22 15.10 11.74 -24.07
C THR A 22 14.93 12.84 -23.04
N ASP A 23 13.71 13.39 -22.92
CA ASP A 23 13.46 14.60 -22.15
C ASP A 23 12.92 14.32 -20.75
N VAL A 24 12.36 13.12 -20.53
CA VAL A 24 11.76 12.71 -19.24
C VAL A 24 12.44 11.48 -18.67
N GLU A 25 12.33 10.32 -19.33
CA GLU A 25 12.73 9.04 -18.74
C GLU A 25 14.25 8.92 -18.52
N LEU A 26 15.03 9.39 -19.47
CA LEU A 26 16.50 9.32 -19.37
C LEU A 26 17.06 10.26 -18.31
N PRO A 27 16.65 11.54 -18.21
CA PRO A 27 17.04 12.43 -17.09
C PRO A 27 16.54 11.92 -15.73
N LEU A 28 15.34 11.35 -15.65
CA LEU A 28 14.78 10.80 -14.42
C LEU A 28 15.65 9.66 -13.86
N THR A 29 16.29 8.88 -14.72
CA THR A 29 17.20 7.79 -14.28
C THR A 29 18.32 8.31 -13.36
N ALA A 30 18.90 9.48 -13.66
CA ALA A 30 19.93 10.08 -12.81
C ALA A 30 19.37 10.54 -11.45
N THR A 31 18.15 11.09 -11.45
CA THR A 31 17.46 11.50 -10.22
C THR A 31 17.17 10.29 -9.33
N LEU A 32 16.62 9.22 -9.90
CA LEU A 32 16.32 7.98 -9.16
C LEU A 32 17.59 7.33 -8.62
N ALA A 33 18.67 7.27 -9.41
CA ALA A 33 19.96 6.76 -8.94
C ALA A 33 20.49 7.55 -7.72
N ASN A 34 20.33 8.88 -7.71
CA ASN A 34 20.69 9.71 -6.56
C ASN A 34 19.78 9.45 -5.34
N MET A 35 18.49 9.23 -5.54
CA MET A 35 17.55 8.88 -4.48
C MET A 35 17.90 7.51 -3.87
N GLU A 36 18.17 6.51 -4.70
CA GLU A 36 18.61 5.17 -4.28
C GLU A 36 19.94 5.23 -3.52
N TYR A 37 20.90 6.01 -4.00
CA TYR A 37 22.18 6.21 -3.34
C TYR A 37 22.03 6.91 -1.99
N SER A 38 21.25 7.95 -1.92
CA SER A 38 21.03 8.76 -0.70
C SER A 38 20.28 7.98 0.37
N GLY A 39 19.31 7.16 -0.03
CA GLY A 39 18.47 6.40 0.88
C GLY A 39 17.65 7.27 1.84
N ILE A 40 16.82 6.63 2.65
CA ILE A 40 16.05 7.27 3.72
C ILE A 40 16.38 6.66 5.07
N ARG A 41 16.60 7.51 6.06
CA ARG A 41 16.95 7.09 7.42
C ARG A 41 15.75 6.52 8.16
N VAL A 42 16.01 5.44 8.93
CA VAL A 42 15.02 4.82 9.82
C VAL A 42 15.56 4.81 11.23
N ASP A 43 14.73 5.16 12.21
CA ASP A 43 15.04 4.98 13.63
C ASP A 43 14.99 3.50 13.98
N LYS A 44 16.18 2.90 14.13
CA LYS A 44 16.32 1.48 14.43
C LYS A 44 15.72 1.11 15.78
N THR A 45 15.88 1.96 16.80
CA THR A 45 15.34 1.69 18.15
C THR A 45 13.81 1.68 18.10
N ALA A 46 13.22 2.67 17.46
CA ALA A 46 11.78 2.73 17.27
C ALA A 46 11.26 1.57 16.39
N LEU A 47 12.01 1.13 15.38
CA LEU A 47 11.66 -0.04 14.56
C LEU A 47 11.65 -1.33 15.42
N ASP A 48 12.66 -1.55 16.26
CA ASP A 48 12.71 -2.73 17.12
C ASP A 48 11.56 -2.72 18.15
N GLN A 49 11.20 -1.56 18.70
CA GLN A 49 10.05 -1.39 19.61
C GLN A 49 8.72 -1.68 18.88
N TYR A 50 8.57 -1.17 17.65
CA TYR A 50 7.41 -1.42 16.82
C TYR A 50 7.25 -2.93 16.53
N GLY A 51 8.33 -3.62 16.16
CA GLY A 51 8.32 -5.06 15.94
C GLY A 51 7.95 -5.86 17.19
N ALA A 52 8.47 -5.48 18.36
CA ALA A 52 8.13 -6.11 19.65
C ALA A 52 6.63 -5.93 19.97
N SER A 53 6.09 -4.73 19.80
CA SER A 53 4.66 -4.44 20.00
C SER A 53 3.76 -5.26 19.07
N LEU A 54 4.11 -5.34 17.78
CA LEU A 54 3.37 -6.18 16.83
C LEU A 54 3.40 -7.65 17.22
N SER A 55 4.57 -8.17 17.60
CA SER A 55 4.75 -9.58 18.01
C SER A 55 3.88 -9.94 19.23
N GLU A 56 3.86 -9.06 20.25
CA GLU A 56 3.01 -9.26 21.44
C GLU A 56 1.52 -9.27 21.07
N ARG A 57 1.08 -8.33 20.25
CA ARG A 57 -0.33 -8.25 19.81
C ARG A 57 -0.72 -9.47 18.96
N ILE A 58 0.16 -9.91 18.06
CA ILE A 58 -0.06 -11.13 17.25
C ILE A 58 -0.20 -12.35 18.15
N ALA A 59 0.65 -12.51 19.15
CA ALA A 59 0.57 -13.64 20.09
C ALA A 59 -0.73 -13.64 20.89
N LYS A 60 -1.20 -12.47 21.35
CA LYS A 60 -2.50 -12.34 22.02
C LYS A 60 -3.67 -12.72 21.11
N LEU A 61 -3.66 -12.28 19.86
CA LEU A 61 -4.69 -12.62 18.87
C LEU A 61 -4.66 -14.11 18.53
N ASP A 62 -3.47 -14.71 18.37
CA ASP A 62 -3.32 -16.15 18.13
C ASP A 62 -3.97 -16.96 19.26
N SER A 63 -3.67 -16.63 20.53
CA SER A 63 -4.32 -17.28 21.69
C SER A 63 -5.84 -17.10 21.66
N THR A 64 -6.32 -15.88 21.48
CA THR A 64 -7.76 -15.60 21.42
C THR A 64 -8.47 -16.39 20.32
N ILE A 65 -7.86 -16.48 19.14
CA ILE A 65 -8.44 -17.22 18.00
C ILE A 65 -8.48 -18.72 18.32
N ARG A 66 -7.43 -19.29 18.92
CA ARG A 66 -7.40 -20.71 19.30
C ARG A 66 -8.43 -21.03 20.37
N ASP A 67 -8.57 -20.18 21.38
CA ASP A 67 -9.57 -20.34 22.43
C ASP A 67 -11.00 -20.31 21.85
N LEU A 68 -11.28 -19.39 20.92
CA LEU A 68 -12.58 -19.30 20.25
C LEU A 68 -12.83 -20.42 19.23
N ALA A 69 -11.77 -20.96 18.62
CA ALA A 69 -11.86 -22.05 17.66
C ALA A 69 -12.08 -23.41 18.33
N GLY A 70 -11.55 -23.61 19.56
CA GLY A 70 -11.55 -24.89 20.25
C GLY A 70 -10.78 -25.97 19.50
N ILE A 71 -9.83 -25.62 18.64
CA ILE A 71 -9.06 -26.53 17.78
C ILE A 71 -7.57 -26.36 18.04
N ASP A 72 -6.93 -27.39 18.52
CA ASP A 72 -5.48 -27.43 18.65
C ASP A 72 -4.80 -27.52 17.29
N GLY A 73 -3.68 -26.77 17.12
CA GLY A 73 -2.87 -26.81 15.90
C GLY A 73 -3.47 -26.10 14.68
N LEU A 74 -4.49 -25.27 14.87
CA LEU A 74 -5.05 -24.44 13.79
C LEU A 74 -3.98 -23.51 13.18
N ASN A 75 -3.76 -23.63 11.88
CA ASN A 75 -2.96 -22.65 11.12
C ASN A 75 -3.87 -21.54 10.61
N ILE A 76 -3.88 -20.39 11.32
CA ILE A 76 -4.71 -19.21 11.00
C ILE A 76 -4.35 -18.63 9.62
N ASN A 77 -3.12 -18.83 9.15
CA ASN A 77 -2.65 -18.37 7.85
C ASN A 77 -3.00 -19.32 6.70
N SER A 78 -3.59 -20.51 7.00
CA SER A 78 -4.06 -21.44 5.97
C SER A 78 -5.50 -21.12 5.55
N PRO A 79 -5.75 -20.60 4.33
CA PRO A 79 -7.12 -20.34 3.86
C PRO A 79 -8.01 -21.59 3.91
N LYS A 80 -7.41 -22.76 3.64
CA LYS A 80 -8.13 -24.03 3.64
C LYS A 80 -8.61 -24.43 5.04
N GLN A 81 -7.71 -24.40 6.05
CA GLN A 81 -8.07 -24.74 7.43
C GLN A 81 -9.06 -23.71 8.00
N LEU A 82 -8.82 -22.44 7.73
CA LEU A 82 -9.71 -21.38 8.18
C LEU A 82 -11.09 -21.47 7.51
N GLY A 83 -11.16 -21.82 6.23
CA GLY A 83 -12.42 -22.05 5.53
C GLY A 83 -13.23 -23.18 6.14
N VAL A 84 -12.61 -24.31 6.46
CA VAL A 84 -13.25 -25.44 7.16
C VAL A 84 -13.77 -25.00 8.53
N LEU A 85 -12.94 -24.31 9.32
CA LEU A 85 -13.36 -23.80 10.63
C LEU A 85 -14.59 -22.91 10.52
N LEU A 86 -14.54 -21.87 9.68
CA LEU A 86 -15.60 -20.87 9.61
C LEU A 86 -16.91 -21.41 9.01
N PHE A 87 -16.81 -22.17 7.92
CA PHE A 87 -17.99 -22.52 7.12
C PHE A 87 -18.51 -23.95 7.37
N GLU A 88 -17.67 -24.89 7.83
CA GLU A 88 -18.09 -26.25 8.11
C GLU A 88 -18.28 -26.49 9.60
N THR A 89 -17.37 -26.01 10.47
CA THR A 89 -17.45 -26.21 11.92
C THR A 89 -18.36 -25.18 12.58
N LEU A 90 -18.10 -23.89 12.35
CA LEU A 90 -18.89 -22.79 12.92
C LEU A 90 -20.15 -22.45 12.11
N LYS A 91 -20.29 -23.02 10.90
CA LYS A 91 -21.47 -22.89 10.00
C LYS A 91 -21.84 -21.43 9.71
N LEU A 92 -20.85 -20.55 9.57
CA LEU A 92 -21.09 -19.16 9.21
C LEU A 92 -21.67 -19.05 7.79
N PRO A 93 -22.46 -18.00 7.48
CA PRO A 93 -23.00 -17.77 6.16
C PRO A 93 -21.89 -17.69 5.10
N TYR A 94 -22.15 -18.27 3.93
CA TYR A 94 -21.13 -18.33 2.89
C TYR A 94 -21.57 -17.64 1.60
N TYR A 95 -20.86 -16.59 1.21
CA TYR A 95 -21.26 -15.71 0.11
C TYR A 95 -20.48 -15.90 -1.19
N LYS A 96 -19.27 -16.51 -1.16
CA LYS A 96 -18.42 -16.58 -2.35
C LYS A 96 -17.46 -17.77 -2.35
N LYS A 97 -17.55 -18.65 -3.40
CA LYS A 97 -16.61 -19.76 -3.61
C LYS A 97 -15.26 -19.25 -4.16
N SER A 98 -14.16 -19.74 -3.59
CA SER A 98 -12.84 -19.58 -4.19
C SER A 98 -12.69 -20.58 -5.34
N ALA A 99 -12.07 -20.14 -6.45
CA ALA A 99 -11.85 -21.01 -7.61
C ALA A 99 -10.90 -22.18 -7.32
N THR A 100 -10.03 -22.06 -6.33
CA THR A 100 -8.95 -23.04 -6.05
C THR A 100 -9.00 -23.68 -4.67
N ALA A 101 -9.65 -23.08 -3.68
CA ALA A 101 -9.59 -23.52 -2.26
C ALA A 101 -10.95 -23.88 -1.64
N GLY A 102 -12.01 -23.96 -2.41
CA GLY A 102 -13.36 -24.24 -1.93
C GLY A 102 -14.03 -23.04 -1.24
N TYR A 103 -13.46 -22.51 -0.17
CA TYR A 103 -13.96 -21.33 0.55
C TYR A 103 -13.01 -20.16 0.42
N SER A 104 -13.51 -18.98 0.07
CA SER A 104 -12.73 -17.74 0.16
C SER A 104 -12.74 -17.25 1.61
N THR A 105 -11.57 -16.93 2.13
CA THR A 105 -11.38 -16.30 3.44
C THR A 105 -10.65 -14.96 3.30
N ASP A 106 -10.84 -14.28 2.15
CA ASP A 106 -10.28 -12.95 1.93
C ASP A 106 -10.91 -11.91 2.88
N ALA A 107 -10.25 -10.75 3.01
CA ALA A 107 -10.69 -9.72 3.94
C ALA A 107 -12.11 -9.21 3.63
N ALA A 108 -12.50 -9.17 2.35
CA ALA A 108 -13.81 -8.70 1.93
C ALA A 108 -14.93 -9.68 2.39
N VAL A 109 -14.67 -10.99 2.28
CA VAL A 109 -15.60 -12.02 2.78
C VAL A 109 -15.67 -11.99 4.30
N LEU A 110 -14.52 -11.96 4.98
CA LEU A 110 -14.49 -11.93 6.44
C LEU A 110 -15.12 -10.65 7.02
N SER A 111 -14.97 -9.52 6.38
CA SER A 111 -15.58 -8.26 6.84
C SER A 111 -17.10 -8.32 6.87
N GLN A 112 -17.73 -9.08 5.99
CA GLN A 112 -19.19 -9.29 6.01
C GLN A 112 -19.65 -10.16 7.18
N LEU A 113 -18.76 -10.98 7.75
CA LEU A 113 -19.04 -11.93 8.81
C LEU A 113 -18.69 -11.42 10.22
N VAL A 114 -18.22 -10.18 10.35
CA VAL A 114 -17.71 -9.63 11.62
C VAL A 114 -18.76 -9.67 12.74
N ASN A 115 -20.04 -9.52 12.38
CA ASN A 115 -21.15 -9.55 13.34
C ASN A 115 -21.73 -10.95 13.57
N ASP A 116 -21.34 -11.95 12.77
CA ASP A 116 -21.91 -13.30 12.84
C ASP A 116 -21.19 -14.18 13.89
N HIS A 117 -19.90 -13.91 14.15
CA HIS A 117 -19.16 -14.68 15.15
C HIS A 117 -17.96 -13.88 15.72
N PRO A 118 -17.70 -13.93 17.04
CA PRO A 118 -16.64 -13.17 17.70
C PRO A 118 -15.22 -13.52 17.23
N ILE A 119 -15.00 -14.67 16.60
CA ILE A 119 -13.69 -15.10 16.07
C ILE A 119 -13.25 -14.29 14.85
N VAL A 120 -14.20 -13.71 14.08
CA VAL A 120 -13.92 -13.14 12.76
C VAL A 120 -13.07 -11.89 12.87
N ARG A 121 -13.39 -11.00 13.81
CA ARG A 121 -12.61 -9.78 14.02
C ARG A 121 -11.16 -10.07 14.43
N PRO A 122 -10.88 -10.90 15.43
CA PRO A 122 -9.50 -11.32 15.74
C PRO A 122 -8.73 -11.92 14.56
N ILE A 123 -9.37 -12.68 13.68
CA ILE A 123 -8.72 -13.23 12.48
C ILE A 123 -8.32 -12.11 11.49
N LEU A 124 -9.17 -11.13 11.27
CA LEU A 124 -8.85 -9.96 10.42
C LEU A 124 -7.68 -9.19 10.99
N ASP A 125 -7.73 -8.88 12.28
CA ASP A 125 -6.69 -8.12 12.98
C ASP A 125 -5.36 -8.90 13.00
N TYR A 126 -5.38 -10.20 13.27
CA TYR A 126 -4.21 -11.08 13.22
C TYR A 126 -3.53 -11.05 11.83
N ARG A 127 -4.30 -11.20 10.77
CA ARG A 127 -3.78 -11.17 9.39
C ARG A 127 -3.19 -9.81 9.02
N GLN A 128 -3.84 -8.74 9.45
CA GLN A 128 -3.33 -7.38 9.24
C GLN A 128 -1.99 -7.19 9.94
N LEU A 129 -1.90 -7.54 11.24
CA LEU A 129 -0.67 -7.37 12.01
C LEU A 129 0.45 -8.31 11.53
N THR A 130 0.13 -9.55 11.18
CA THR A 130 1.12 -10.51 10.62
C THR A 130 1.69 -10.00 9.30
N LYS A 131 0.86 -9.41 8.44
CA LYS A 131 1.30 -8.79 7.19
C LYS A 131 2.21 -7.59 7.46
N LEU A 132 1.85 -6.75 8.41
CA LEU A 132 2.69 -5.60 8.81
C LEU A 132 4.04 -6.06 9.37
N TYR A 133 4.02 -7.06 10.23
CA TYR A 133 5.23 -7.64 10.81
C TYR A 133 6.15 -8.21 9.73
N GLY A 134 5.66 -9.14 8.90
CA GLY A 134 6.47 -9.81 7.89
C GLY A 134 6.92 -8.88 6.77
N THR A 135 6.01 -8.06 6.22
CA THR A 135 6.31 -7.23 5.05
C THR A 135 7.12 -6.00 5.42
N TYR A 136 6.76 -5.31 6.50
CA TYR A 136 7.40 -4.03 6.82
C TYR A 136 8.46 -4.16 7.91
N TYR A 137 8.17 -4.72 9.08
CA TYR A 137 9.17 -4.82 10.13
C TYR A 137 10.39 -5.67 9.70
N GLU A 138 10.17 -6.92 9.30
CA GLU A 138 11.25 -7.80 8.85
C GLU A 138 11.91 -7.30 7.55
N GLY A 139 11.11 -6.78 6.62
CA GLY A 139 11.61 -6.21 5.38
C GLY A 139 12.51 -4.99 5.60
N LEU A 140 12.08 -4.04 6.45
CA LEU A 140 12.87 -2.85 6.78
C LEU A 140 14.13 -3.22 7.57
N LYS A 141 14.02 -4.15 8.53
CA LYS A 141 15.16 -4.65 9.32
C LYS A 141 16.23 -5.29 8.43
N THR A 142 15.81 -6.11 7.47
CA THR A 142 16.70 -6.72 6.49
C THR A 142 17.36 -5.66 5.60
N ALA A 143 16.59 -4.70 5.10
CA ALA A 143 17.11 -3.62 4.26
C ALA A 143 18.13 -2.74 4.99
N LEU A 144 17.89 -2.42 6.27
CA LEU A 144 18.83 -1.68 7.10
C LEU A 144 20.15 -2.42 7.32
N ALA A 145 20.12 -3.75 7.39
CA ALA A 145 21.31 -4.57 7.57
C ALA A 145 22.18 -4.63 6.30
N THR A 146 21.62 -4.41 5.11
CA THR A 146 22.29 -4.59 3.83
C THR A 146 23.49 -3.65 3.64
N LYS A 147 23.32 -2.35 3.91
CA LYS A 147 24.42 -1.36 3.81
C LYS A 147 24.99 -0.95 5.17
N GLY A 148 24.22 -1.09 6.26
CA GLY A 148 24.65 -0.80 7.62
C GLY A 148 24.86 0.68 7.94
N ASP A 149 24.40 1.59 7.09
CA ASP A 149 24.51 3.05 7.25
C ASP A 149 23.30 3.69 7.98
N GLY A 150 22.37 2.86 8.43
CA GLY A 150 21.13 3.28 9.11
C GLY A 150 20.06 3.82 8.17
N LYS A 151 20.20 3.56 6.88
CA LYS A 151 19.27 3.98 5.83
C LYS A 151 18.74 2.81 5.03
N ILE A 152 17.59 3.01 4.44
CA ILE A 152 16.99 2.11 3.46
C ILE A 152 17.22 2.67 2.07
N HIS A 153 17.70 1.82 1.19
CA HIS A 153 18.00 2.11 -0.20
C HIS A 153 17.10 1.23 -1.07
N THR A 154 15.87 1.70 -1.29
CA THR A 154 14.95 1.01 -2.20
C THR A 154 15.43 1.15 -3.64
N ILE A 155 14.98 0.26 -4.51
CA ILE A 155 15.24 0.32 -5.96
C ILE A 155 13.98 0.83 -6.64
N TYR A 156 14.10 1.89 -7.45
CA TYR A 156 12.98 2.42 -8.24
C TYR A 156 12.97 1.83 -9.65
N GLN A 157 11.78 1.46 -10.10
CA GLN A 157 11.56 0.88 -11.43
C GLN A 157 10.66 1.79 -12.26
N GLN A 158 11.16 2.22 -13.44
CA GLN A 158 10.43 3.12 -14.34
C GLN A 158 9.53 2.39 -15.34
N THR A 159 9.77 1.09 -15.60
CA THR A 159 9.19 0.38 -16.74
C THR A 159 8.20 -0.72 -16.38
N VAL A 160 7.82 -0.84 -15.11
CA VAL A 160 6.94 -1.93 -14.63
C VAL A 160 5.47 -1.56 -14.76
N ALA A 161 5.10 -0.35 -14.38
CA ALA A 161 3.71 0.10 -14.45
C ALA A 161 3.36 0.62 -15.84
N ALA A 162 2.34 0.04 -16.46
CA ALA A 162 1.84 0.48 -17.78
C ALA A 162 1.33 1.93 -17.79
N THR A 163 1.02 2.48 -16.62
CA THR A 163 0.56 3.86 -16.44
C THR A 163 1.69 4.90 -16.42
N GLY A 164 2.96 4.48 -16.48
CA GLY A 164 4.12 5.36 -16.31
C GLY A 164 4.43 5.73 -14.85
N ARG A 165 3.70 5.20 -13.87
CA ARG A 165 4.04 5.37 -12.44
C ARG A 165 5.31 4.60 -12.11
N LEU A 166 6.10 5.12 -11.18
CA LEU A 166 7.23 4.40 -10.62
C LEU A 166 6.73 3.26 -9.72
N SER A 167 7.49 2.19 -9.63
CA SER A 167 7.37 1.19 -8.57
C SER A 167 8.64 1.13 -7.74
N SER A 168 8.54 0.61 -6.53
CA SER A 168 9.64 0.53 -5.57
C SER A 168 9.73 -0.91 -5.06
N ILE A 169 10.96 -1.45 -5.00
CA ILE A 169 11.25 -2.81 -4.52
C ILE A 169 12.46 -2.82 -3.60
N GLU A 170 12.58 -3.84 -2.80
CA GLU A 170 13.74 -4.14 -1.94
C GLU A 170 14.11 -3.05 -0.90
N PRO A 171 13.17 -2.58 -0.07
CA PRO A 171 11.76 -2.94 0.08
C PRO A 171 10.81 -2.04 -0.74
N ASN A 172 9.55 -2.47 -0.91
CA ASN A 172 8.53 -1.59 -1.48
C ASN A 172 8.10 -0.55 -0.43
N LEU A 173 8.49 0.71 -0.62
CA LEU A 173 8.16 1.83 0.25
C LEU A 173 6.87 2.57 -0.15
N GLN A 174 6.31 2.31 -1.33
CA GLN A 174 5.12 3.00 -1.84
C GLN A 174 3.81 2.47 -1.26
N ASN A 175 3.81 1.24 -0.73
CA ASN A 175 2.62 0.58 -0.21
C ASN A 175 2.51 0.63 1.32
N ILE A 176 3.24 1.52 2.00
CA ILE A 176 3.15 1.69 3.45
C ILE A 176 1.75 2.20 3.80
N PRO A 177 0.98 1.50 4.65
CA PRO A 177 -0.37 1.91 5.00
C PRO A 177 -0.41 3.30 5.62
N ILE A 178 -1.50 4.05 5.36
CA ILE A 178 -1.70 5.40 5.92
C ILE A 178 -2.97 5.49 6.77
N ARG A 179 -3.96 4.63 6.49
CA ARG A 179 -5.29 4.73 7.11
C ARG A 179 -5.35 4.12 8.51
N THR A 180 -4.54 3.08 8.79
CA THR A 180 -4.52 2.42 10.10
C THR A 180 -3.53 3.07 11.05
N GLU A 181 -3.74 2.91 12.37
CA GLU A 181 -2.82 3.45 13.38
C GLU A 181 -1.44 2.82 13.26
N GLU A 182 -1.37 1.51 13.09
CA GLU A 182 -0.11 0.79 12.89
C GLU A 182 0.66 1.28 11.65
N GLY A 183 -0.06 1.63 10.58
CA GLY A 183 0.55 2.22 9.39
C GLY A 183 1.09 3.62 9.65
N ARG A 184 0.39 4.43 10.45
CA ARG A 184 0.89 5.75 10.89
C ARG A 184 2.09 5.63 11.82
N GLU A 185 2.09 4.67 12.74
CA GLU A 185 3.24 4.35 13.59
C GLU A 185 4.45 3.95 12.74
N LEU A 186 4.26 3.06 11.76
CA LEU A 186 5.31 2.65 10.82
C LEU A 186 5.91 3.85 10.07
N ARG A 187 5.09 4.80 9.64
CA ARG A 187 5.57 6.01 8.95
C ARG A 187 6.43 6.91 9.84
N ARG A 188 6.17 6.96 11.15
CA ARG A 188 6.97 7.74 12.11
C ARG A 188 8.38 7.21 12.30
N LEU A 189 8.65 5.96 11.86
CA LEU A 189 9.99 5.37 11.91
C LEU A 189 10.96 6.01 10.90
N PHE A 190 10.44 6.63 9.85
CA PHE A 190 11.24 7.34 8.86
C PHE A 190 11.56 8.73 9.39
N VAL A 191 12.85 9.00 9.55
CA VAL A 191 13.34 10.22 10.18
C VAL A 191 14.32 10.97 9.28
N SER A 192 14.46 12.27 9.49
CA SER A 192 15.48 13.06 8.81
C SER A 192 16.90 12.67 9.26
N SER A 193 17.88 12.90 8.40
CA SER A 193 19.28 12.86 8.79
C SER A 193 19.61 14.03 9.73
N PRO A 194 20.69 13.96 10.53
CA PRO A 194 21.09 15.08 11.39
C PRO A 194 21.20 16.39 10.57
N GLN A 195 20.70 17.48 11.15
CA GLN A 195 20.69 18.82 10.54
C GLN A 195 19.87 18.94 9.24
N THR A 196 18.96 18.01 8.98
CA THR A 196 18.02 18.06 7.84
C THR A 196 16.59 17.95 8.33
N THR A 197 15.64 18.25 7.44
CA THR A 197 14.20 18.12 7.67
C THR A 197 13.59 17.31 6.55
N LEU A 198 12.62 16.45 6.85
CA LEU A 198 11.81 15.82 5.83
C LEU A 198 10.84 16.86 5.27
N LEU A 199 10.89 17.06 3.96
CA LEU A 199 9.95 17.88 3.22
C LEU A 199 9.08 16.97 2.37
N SER A 200 7.75 17.11 2.50
CA SER A 200 6.78 16.43 1.65
C SER A 200 6.08 17.46 0.77
N CYS A 201 6.21 17.29 -0.53
CA CYS A 201 5.50 18.09 -1.53
C CYS A 201 4.70 17.14 -2.42
N ASP A 202 3.41 17.43 -2.59
CA ASP A 202 2.52 16.65 -3.43
C ASP A 202 1.60 17.57 -4.23
N TYR A 203 1.30 17.18 -5.45
CA TYR A 203 0.33 17.89 -6.28
C TYR A 203 -1.09 17.53 -5.83
N SER A 204 -1.88 18.54 -5.46
CA SER A 204 -3.28 18.33 -5.11
C SER A 204 -4.07 17.83 -6.31
N GLN A 205 -4.54 16.58 -6.24
CA GLN A 205 -5.47 15.96 -7.20
C GLN A 205 -5.02 16.09 -8.67
N ILE A 206 -3.71 15.94 -8.95
CA ILE A 206 -3.14 16.20 -10.27
C ILE A 206 -3.80 15.36 -11.37
N GLU A 207 -4.13 14.10 -11.10
CA GLU A 207 -4.75 13.22 -12.08
C GLU A 207 -6.13 13.72 -12.51
N LEU A 208 -6.94 14.23 -11.56
CA LEU A 208 -8.25 14.80 -11.86
C LEU A 208 -8.13 16.15 -12.59
N ARG A 209 -7.09 16.95 -12.30
CA ARG A 209 -6.82 18.20 -13.03
C ARG A 209 -6.43 17.92 -14.47
N VAL A 210 -5.56 16.94 -14.70
CA VAL A 210 -5.18 16.48 -16.04
C VAL A 210 -6.41 15.92 -16.78
N LEU A 211 -7.23 15.11 -16.11
CA LEU A 211 -8.47 14.59 -16.69
C LEU A 211 -9.44 15.71 -17.09
N ALA A 212 -9.60 16.72 -16.23
CA ALA A 212 -10.46 17.85 -16.51
C ALA A 212 -10.01 18.63 -17.77
N GLU A 213 -8.69 18.77 -17.95
CA GLU A 213 -8.13 19.45 -19.13
C GLU A 213 -8.23 18.59 -20.38
N LEU A 214 -7.77 17.34 -20.36
CA LEU A 214 -7.77 16.46 -21.53
C LEU A 214 -9.19 16.06 -21.97
N GLY A 215 -10.11 15.92 -21.01
CA GLY A 215 -11.51 15.59 -21.27
C GLY A 215 -12.40 16.80 -21.53
N ASP A 216 -11.83 18.02 -21.55
CA ASP A 216 -12.54 19.30 -21.67
C ASP A 216 -13.78 19.40 -20.76
N CYS A 217 -13.63 18.91 -19.52
CA CYS A 217 -14.73 18.84 -18.55
C CYS A 217 -14.91 20.19 -17.83
N THR A 218 -15.82 21.01 -18.32
CA THR A 218 -16.06 22.36 -17.79
C THR A 218 -16.38 22.36 -16.30
N SER A 219 -17.22 21.45 -15.81
CA SER A 219 -17.62 21.39 -14.39
C SER A 219 -16.42 21.09 -13.47
N LEU A 220 -15.50 20.22 -13.87
CA LEU A 220 -14.28 19.97 -13.11
C LEU A 220 -13.31 21.16 -13.17
N LYS A 221 -13.16 21.79 -14.34
CA LYS A 221 -12.32 23.00 -14.50
C LYS A 221 -12.83 24.14 -13.60
N GLU A 222 -14.14 24.37 -13.58
CA GLU A 222 -14.78 25.39 -12.73
C GLU A 222 -14.61 25.04 -11.24
N ALA A 223 -14.82 23.78 -10.84
CA ALA A 223 -14.62 23.35 -9.47
C ALA A 223 -13.17 23.59 -9.00
N PHE A 224 -12.18 23.28 -9.83
CA PHE A 224 -10.78 23.57 -9.51
C PHE A 224 -10.46 25.06 -9.50
N ALA A 225 -11.05 25.86 -10.37
CA ALA A 225 -10.85 27.31 -10.40
C ALA A 225 -11.40 27.99 -9.11
N HIS A 226 -12.39 27.40 -8.49
CA HIS A 226 -13.00 27.86 -7.23
C HIS A 226 -12.46 27.14 -5.99
N ASP A 227 -11.41 26.35 -6.13
CA ASP A 227 -10.75 25.59 -5.05
C ASP A 227 -11.71 24.69 -4.27
N LEU A 228 -12.72 24.14 -4.98
CA LEU A 228 -13.70 23.22 -4.39
C LEU A 228 -13.08 21.82 -4.20
N ASP A 229 -13.43 21.18 -3.09
CA ASP A 229 -13.13 19.75 -2.94
C ASP A 229 -14.00 18.92 -3.88
N ILE A 230 -13.35 18.30 -4.87
CA ILE A 230 -14.00 17.52 -5.93
C ILE A 230 -14.79 16.34 -5.37
N HIS A 231 -14.28 15.71 -4.30
CA HIS A 231 -14.97 14.57 -3.70
C HIS A 231 -16.29 15.02 -3.06
N THR A 232 -16.26 16.06 -2.25
CA THR A 232 -17.45 16.66 -1.67
C THR A 232 -18.42 17.20 -2.74
N HIS A 233 -17.88 17.85 -3.78
CA HIS A 233 -18.71 18.35 -4.88
C HIS A 233 -19.42 17.21 -5.63
N THR A 234 -18.68 16.13 -5.93
CA THR A 234 -19.24 14.95 -6.60
C THR A 234 -20.27 14.24 -5.71
N ALA A 235 -19.99 14.08 -4.43
CA ALA A 235 -20.93 13.49 -3.48
C ALA A 235 -22.24 14.28 -3.41
N ARG A 236 -22.19 15.62 -3.34
CA ARG A 236 -23.39 16.47 -3.41
C ARG A 236 -24.23 16.22 -4.67
N LEU A 237 -23.58 16.07 -5.81
CA LEU A 237 -24.29 15.77 -7.06
C LEU A 237 -24.91 14.37 -7.05
N VAL A 238 -24.21 13.37 -6.53
CA VAL A 238 -24.66 11.97 -6.50
C VAL A 238 -25.79 11.77 -5.49
N PHE A 239 -25.61 12.28 -4.27
CA PHE A 239 -26.57 12.11 -3.19
C PHE A 239 -27.67 13.19 -3.17
N GLN A 240 -27.55 14.22 -4.00
CA GLN A 240 -28.54 15.31 -4.18
C GLN A 240 -28.87 16.09 -2.90
N HIS A 241 -27.88 16.25 -2.01
CA HIS A 241 -28.00 17.11 -0.82
C HIS A 241 -26.68 17.83 -0.47
N GLU A 242 -26.79 18.95 0.25
CA GLU A 242 -25.65 19.84 0.53
C GLU A 242 -24.73 19.34 1.66
N ALA A 243 -25.32 18.69 2.68
CA ALA A 243 -24.58 18.22 3.85
C ALA A 243 -24.08 16.81 3.62
N ILE A 244 -22.82 16.68 3.16
CA ILE A 244 -22.16 15.40 2.92
C ILE A 244 -21.54 14.90 4.21
N THR A 245 -21.80 13.64 4.56
CA THR A 245 -21.19 12.96 5.70
C THR A 245 -19.86 12.31 5.32
N PRO A 246 -18.96 12.00 6.28
CA PRO A 246 -17.70 11.31 6.00
C PRO A 246 -17.86 9.92 5.35
N ASP A 247 -19.05 9.32 5.43
CA ASP A 247 -19.34 7.98 4.88
C ASP A 247 -19.93 8.06 3.44
N GLU A 248 -20.30 9.24 2.98
CA GLU A 248 -20.73 9.56 1.61
C GLU A 248 -19.57 10.10 0.77
#